data_450b2062ae734fb6b32ea0d010240bcb
#
_entry.id   450b2062ae734fb6b32ea0d010240bcb
#
_cell.length_a   1.000
_cell.length_b   1.000
_cell.length_c   1.000
_cell.angle_alpha   90.00
_cell.angle_beta   90.00
_cell.angle_gamma   90.00
#
_symmetry.space_group_name_H-M   'P 1'
#
loop_
_entity.id
_entity.type
_entity.pdbx_description
1 polymer ?
#
loop_
_entity_poly.entity_id
_entity_poly.type
_entity_poly.pdbx_seq_one_letter_code
_entity_poly.pdbx_strand_id
1 'polypeptide(L)'
;KSGLNWGQRKNRNRNEAYIPLPSYIAKSGFFPLNKQHFLVITDDHHLLQLRVEQQNDKAITTPASNALLGEYFRNRLGLANGAYVTAADLRSYGRTDVTFIKIDEEHYYMDFSI
;
A
#
# COMPACT_ATOMS: atom_id res chain seq x y z
N LYS A 1 -2.85 -11.98 3.27
CA LYS A 1 -3.86 -10.92 3.36
C LYS A 1 -3.42 -9.89 4.39
N SER A 2 -3.27 -8.66 3.96
CA SER A 2 -2.79 -7.59 4.83
C SER A 2 -3.80 -6.45 4.85
N GLY A 3 -4.20 -6.03 6.04
CA GLY A 3 -4.97 -4.81 6.20
C GLY A 3 -4.10 -3.60 5.90
N LEU A 4 -4.73 -2.48 5.61
CA LEU A 4 -4.01 -1.24 5.34
C LEU A 4 -3.68 -0.51 6.65
N ASN A 5 -2.53 0.14 6.68
CA ASN A 5 -2.09 0.90 7.84
C ASN A 5 -1.87 2.36 7.43
N TRP A 6 -2.31 3.28 8.26
CA TRP A 6 -2.32 4.69 7.98
C TRP A 6 -1.44 5.44 8.98
N GLY A 7 -0.52 6.27 8.47
CA GLY A 7 0.38 7.04 9.31
C GLY A 7 -0.27 8.26 9.94
N GLN A 8 -1.40 8.10 10.61
CA GLN A 8 -2.19 9.19 11.16
C GLN A 8 -1.67 9.61 12.54
N ARG A 9 -0.43 10.04 12.59
CA ARG A 9 0.23 10.46 13.82
C ARG A 9 0.53 11.96 13.79
N LYS A 10 0.65 12.55 14.99
CA LYS A 10 1.12 13.92 15.13
C LYS A 10 2.50 14.07 14.48
N ASN A 11 2.72 15.16 13.76
CA ASN A 11 3.96 15.48 13.06
C ASN A 11 4.28 14.54 11.88
N ARG A 12 3.30 13.78 11.40
CA ARG A 12 3.45 12.95 10.21
C ARG A 12 2.62 13.52 9.06
N ASN A 13 2.97 13.15 7.84
CA ASN A 13 2.18 13.54 6.67
C ASN A 13 0.80 12.89 6.76
N ARG A 14 -0.24 13.69 6.57
CA ARG A 14 -1.63 13.23 6.71
C ARG A 14 -2.06 12.24 5.62
N ASN A 15 -1.33 12.21 4.50
CA ASN A 15 -1.60 11.27 3.41
C ASN A 15 -0.79 9.98 3.51
N GLU A 16 -0.02 9.79 4.59
CA GLU A 16 0.77 8.59 4.76
C GLU A 16 -0.09 7.34 4.75
N ALA A 17 0.41 6.28 4.13
CA ALA A 17 -0.18 4.96 4.22
C ALA A 17 0.88 3.89 3.97
N TYR A 18 0.67 2.73 4.55
CA TYR A 18 1.54 1.57 4.40
C TYR A 18 0.67 0.34 4.21
N ILE A 19 1.19 -0.62 3.45
CA ILE A 19 0.58 -1.94 3.35
C ILE A 19 1.41 -2.86 4.23
N PRO A 20 0.88 -3.33 5.38
CA PRO A 20 1.61 -4.25 6.24
C PRO A 20 1.97 -5.54 5.50
N LEU A 21 3.19 -6.00 5.69
CA LEU A 21 3.70 -7.20 5.04
C LEU A 21 3.95 -8.28 6.09
N PRO A 22 3.18 -9.38 6.08
CA PRO A 22 3.43 -10.48 7.00
C PRO A 22 4.82 -11.08 6.78
N SER A 23 5.50 -11.47 7.87
CA SER A 23 6.87 -11.94 7.78
C SER A 23 7.04 -13.16 6.90
N TYR A 24 6.06 -14.07 6.87
CA TYR A 24 6.15 -15.26 6.02
C TYR A 24 6.13 -14.90 4.54
N ILE A 25 5.43 -13.84 4.15
CA ILE A 25 5.44 -13.35 2.78
C ILE A 25 6.76 -12.65 2.47
N ALA A 26 7.26 -11.82 3.40
CA ALA A 26 8.54 -11.15 3.23
C ALA A 26 9.67 -12.17 3.01
N LYS A 27 9.64 -13.27 3.72
CA LYS A 27 10.66 -14.32 3.62
C LYS A 27 10.48 -15.25 2.42
N SER A 28 9.33 -15.20 1.76
CA SER A 28 9.01 -16.12 0.66
C SER A 28 9.66 -15.74 -0.67
N GLY A 29 10.18 -14.52 -0.79
CA GLY A 29 10.70 -14.00 -2.06
C GLY A 29 9.64 -13.48 -3.01
N PHE A 30 8.40 -13.35 -2.55
CA PHE A 30 7.32 -12.83 -3.40
C PHE A 30 7.63 -11.38 -3.84
N PHE A 31 8.11 -10.55 -2.93
CA PHE A 31 8.53 -9.18 -3.22
C PHE A 31 10.04 -9.05 -3.16
N PRO A 32 10.64 -8.17 -4.01
CA PRO A 32 12.06 -7.89 -3.87
C PRO A 32 12.34 -7.19 -2.55
N LEU A 33 13.45 -7.52 -1.93
CA LEU A 33 13.89 -6.92 -0.66
C LEU A 33 15.10 -6.03 -0.91
N ASN A 34 15.79 -5.62 0.15
CA ASN A 34 16.99 -4.79 0.09
C ASN A 34 16.75 -3.44 -0.58
N LYS A 35 15.57 -2.87 -0.30
CA LYS A 35 15.17 -1.54 -0.81
C LYS A 35 15.07 -1.46 -2.33
N GLN A 36 14.88 -2.59 -2.99
CA GLN A 36 14.66 -2.61 -4.44
C GLN A 36 13.25 -2.16 -4.76
N HIS A 37 13.12 -1.22 -5.69
CA HIS A 37 11.84 -0.73 -6.16
C HIS A 37 11.18 -1.73 -7.10
N PHE A 38 9.86 -1.77 -7.10
CA PHE A 38 9.09 -2.53 -8.07
C PHE A 38 7.88 -1.73 -8.53
N LEU A 39 7.42 -2.00 -9.73
CA LEU A 39 6.30 -1.28 -10.34
C LEU A 39 5.01 -2.04 -10.15
N VAL A 40 3.96 -1.32 -9.84
CA VAL A 40 2.64 -1.89 -9.59
C VAL A 40 1.62 -1.21 -10.46
N ILE A 41 0.88 -2.01 -11.23
CA ILE A 41 -0.27 -1.55 -11.99
C ILE A 41 -1.50 -1.87 -11.16
N THR A 42 -2.36 -0.90 -10.95
CA THR A 42 -3.56 -1.09 -10.13
C THR A 42 -4.76 -1.50 -10.97
N ASP A 43 -5.79 -2.00 -10.32
CA ASP A 43 -7.03 -2.41 -11.00
C ASP A 43 -7.75 -1.23 -11.68
N ASP A 44 -7.49 0.00 -11.24
CA ASP A 44 -8.02 1.22 -11.87
C ASP A 44 -6.99 1.91 -12.76
N HIS A 45 -5.98 1.18 -13.22
CA HIS A 45 -5.02 1.60 -14.24
C HIS A 45 -4.06 2.70 -13.81
N HIS A 46 -3.76 2.80 -12.52
CA HIS A 46 -2.67 3.64 -12.03
C HIS A 46 -1.37 2.86 -11.99
N LEU A 47 -0.27 3.59 -12.08
CA LEU A 47 1.06 3.02 -11.95
C LEU A 47 1.73 3.58 -10.70
N LEU A 48 2.12 2.69 -9.80
CA LEU A 48 2.79 3.06 -8.56
C LEU A 48 4.17 2.43 -8.51
N GLN A 49 5.14 3.16 -7.98
CA GLN A 49 6.45 2.62 -7.65
C GLN A 49 6.49 2.35 -6.16
N LEU A 50 6.68 1.10 -5.80
CA LEU A 50 6.65 0.65 -4.41
C LEU A 50 7.99 0.05 -3.99
N ARG A 51 8.16 -0.09 -2.69
CA ARG A 51 9.34 -0.70 -2.09
C ARG A 51 8.96 -1.27 -0.72
N VAL A 52 9.56 -2.42 -0.36
CA VAL A 52 9.44 -2.95 1.00
C VAL A 52 10.29 -2.09 1.92
N GLU A 53 9.67 -1.58 2.96
CA GLU A 53 10.23 -0.61 3.89
C GLU A 53 10.12 -1.08 5.33
N GLN A 54 10.65 -0.30 6.24
CA GLN A 54 10.67 -0.48 7.68
C GLN A 54 11.61 -1.58 8.13
N GLN A 55 11.97 -1.53 9.40
CA GLN A 55 12.84 -2.52 10.01
C GLN A 55 12.21 -3.89 9.90
N ASN A 56 12.98 -4.87 9.48
CA ASN A 56 12.55 -6.27 9.26
C ASN A 56 11.53 -6.42 8.13
N ASP A 57 11.54 -5.52 7.14
CA ASP A 57 10.72 -5.63 5.92
C ASP A 57 9.23 -5.78 6.24
N LYS A 58 8.70 -4.92 7.12
CA LYS A 58 7.34 -5.06 7.66
C LYS A 58 6.26 -4.35 6.87
N ALA A 59 6.61 -3.52 5.91
CA ALA A 59 5.61 -2.75 5.19
C ALA A 59 6.04 -2.42 3.77
N ILE A 60 5.05 -2.11 2.94
CA ILE A 60 5.25 -1.65 1.56
C ILE A 60 4.71 -0.23 1.48
N THR A 61 5.46 0.65 0.82
CA THR A 61 5.03 2.02 0.59
C THR A 61 5.67 2.58 -0.68
N THR A 62 5.26 3.78 -1.06
CA THR A 62 5.86 4.52 -2.18
C THR A 62 7.15 5.20 -1.69
N PRO A 63 8.34 4.83 -2.24
CA PRO A 63 9.62 5.32 -1.70
C PRO A 63 9.88 6.80 -1.95
N ALA A 64 9.34 7.37 -3.03
CA ALA A 64 9.49 8.80 -3.31
C ALA A 64 8.79 9.65 -2.25
N SER A 65 7.61 9.20 -1.82
CA SER A 65 6.85 9.81 -0.74
C SER A 65 5.78 8.83 -0.29
N ASN A 66 5.72 8.53 1.00
CA ASN A 66 4.66 7.66 1.53
C ASN A 66 3.27 8.30 1.44
N ALA A 67 3.21 9.60 1.17
CA ALA A 67 1.96 10.28 0.90
C ALA A 67 1.30 9.83 -0.42
N LEU A 68 2.09 9.42 -1.40
CA LEU A 68 1.55 8.99 -2.70
C LEU A 68 0.62 7.78 -2.55
N LEU A 69 1.03 6.80 -1.76
CA LEU A 69 0.21 5.63 -1.51
C LEU A 69 -1.07 6.00 -0.74
N GLY A 70 -0.93 6.88 0.24
CA GLY A 70 -2.08 7.35 1.02
C GLY A 70 -3.07 8.14 0.18
N GLU A 71 -2.59 8.97 -0.73
CA GLU A 71 -3.45 9.70 -1.68
C GLU A 71 -4.21 8.74 -2.58
N TYR A 72 -3.52 7.73 -3.09
CA TYR A 72 -4.13 6.72 -3.95
C TYR A 72 -5.32 6.05 -3.24
N PHE A 73 -5.11 5.58 -2.02
CA PHE A 73 -6.16 4.90 -1.28
C PHE A 73 -7.30 5.83 -0.89
N ARG A 74 -7.00 7.07 -0.48
CA ARG A 74 -8.05 8.03 -0.15
C ARG A 74 -8.93 8.34 -1.35
N ASN A 75 -8.32 8.48 -2.53
CA ASN A 75 -9.08 8.70 -3.76
C ASN A 75 -9.99 7.51 -4.07
N ARG A 76 -9.51 6.27 -3.88
CA ARG A 76 -10.33 5.07 -4.09
C ARG A 76 -11.50 5.01 -3.10
N LEU A 77 -11.29 5.47 -1.87
CA LEU A 77 -12.31 5.50 -0.83
C LEU A 77 -13.28 6.67 -0.97
N GLY A 78 -13.00 7.61 -1.87
CA GLY A 78 -13.82 8.82 -2.02
C GLY A 78 -13.57 9.85 -0.93
N LEU A 79 -12.43 9.79 -0.26
CA LEU A 79 -12.06 10.71 0.80
C LEU A 79 -11.13 11.80 0.28
N ALA A 80 -11.16 12.96 0.94
CA ALA A 80 -10.25 14.04 0.62
C ALA A 80 -8.82 13.68 1.01
N ASN A 81 -7.85 14.28 0.32
CA ASN A 81 -6.43 14.12 0.69
C ASN A 81 -6.23 14.63 2.12
N GLY A 82 -5.47 13.89 2.90
CA GLY A 82 -5.20 14.23 4.30
C GLY A 82 -6.32 13.87 5.27
N ALA A 83 -7.42 13.31 4.80
CA ALA A 83 -8.51 12.90 5.66
C ALA A 83 -8.11 11.73 6.54
N TYR A 84 -8.63 11.68 7.76
CA TYR A 84 -8.49 10.50 8.59
C TYR A 84 -9.25 9.35 7.96
N VAL A 85 -8.64 8.17 8.00
CA VAL A 85 -9.24 6.95 7.48
C VAL A 85 -9.55 6.04 8.66
N THR A 86 -10.78 5.57 8.74
CA THR A 86 -11.23 4.68 9.81
C THR A 86 -11.55 3.30 9.24
N ALA A 87 -11.64 2.31 10.11
CA ALA A 87 -12.10 0.99 9.70
C ALA A 87 -13.50 1.03 9.08
N ALA A 88 -14.36 1.95 9.55
CA ALA A 88 -15.68 2.14 8.98
C ALA A 88 -15.62 2.61 7.52
N ASP A 89 -14.66 3.49 7.18
CA ASP A 89 -14.47 3.94 5.80
C ASP A 89 -14.12 2.77 4.89
N LEU A 90 -13.23 1.89 5.32
CA LEU A 90 -12.85 0.71 4.56
C LEU A 90 -14.02 -0.27 4.42
N ARG A 91 -14.78 -0.47 5.49
CA ARG A 91 -15.96 -1.34 5.45
C ARG A 91 -17.04 -0.78 4.53
N SER A 92 -17.24 0.53 4.52
CA SER A 92 -18.18 1.20 3.60
C SER A 92 -17.76 1.05 2.15
N TYR A 93 -16.45 1.10 1.90
CA TYR A 93 -15.93 0.82 0.56
C TYR A 93 -16.18 -0.64 0.16
N GLY A 94 -16.06 -1.57 1.12
CA GLY A 94 -16.29 -2.99 0.89
C GLY A 94 -15.05 -3.85 0.90
N ARG A 95 -13.89 -3.27 1.23
CA ARG A 95 -12.63 -4.00 1.25
C ARG A 95 -11.63 -3.33 2.18
N THR A 96 -10.94 -4.14 3.00
CA THR A 96 -9.97 -3.63 3.99
C THR A 96 -8.53 -4.02 3.66
N ASP A 97 -8.30 -4.72 2.56
CA ASP A 97 -6.98 -5.20 2.16
C ASP A 97 -6.78 -5.05 0.65
N VAL A 98 -5.59 -5.43 0.18
CA VAL A 98 -5.28 -5.50 -1.24
C VAL A 98 -4.80 -6.89 -1.60
N THR A 99 -4.92 -7.24 -2.87
CA THR A 99 -4.37 -8.47 -3.42
C THR A 99 -3.29 -8.13 -4.42
N PHE A 100 -2.13 -8.77 -4.30
CA PHE A 100 -1.05 -8.62 -5.26
C PHE A 100 -0.93 -9.85 -6.13
N ILE A 101 -0.75 -9.64 -7.43
CA ILE A 101 -0.42 -10.67 -8.39
C ILE A 101 0.95 -10.36 -8.96
N LYS A 102 1.89 -11.29 -8.84
CA LYS A 102 3.24 -11.12 -9.34
C LYS A 102 3.26 -11.40 -10.85
N ILE A 103 3.69 -10.42 -11.63
CA ILE A 103 3.82 -10.56 -13.09
C ILE A 103 5.23 -11.06 -13.40
N ASP A 104 6.26 -10.41 -12.87
CA ASP A 104 7.65 -10.83 -12.93
C ASP A 104 8.40 -10.28 -11.72
N GLU A 105 9.74 -10.34 -11.71
CA GLU A 105 10.54 -9.93 -10.55
C GLU A 105 10.43 -8.44 -10.21
N GLU A 106 10.00 -7.61 -11.16
CA GLU A 106 9.94 -6.17 -10.98
C GLU A 106 8.55 -5.58 -11.20
N HIS A 107 7.57 -6.39 -11.59
CA HIS A 107 6.24 -5.92 -11.96
C HIS A 107 5.15 -6.73 -11.25
N TYR A 108 4.17 -6.01 -10.72
CA TYR A 108 3.06 -6.59 -9.97
C TYR A 108 1.76 -5.91 -10.37
N TYR A 109 0.67 -6.60 -10.13
CA TYR A 109 -0.68 -6.05 -10.25
C TYR A 109 -1.28 -5.98 -8.85
N MET A 110 -1.89 -4.86 -8.49
CA MET A 110 -2.54 -4.68 -7.20
C MET A 110 -4.03 -4.49 -7.40
N ASP A 111 -4.82 -5.34 -6.77
CA ASP A 111 -6.27 -5.29 -6.83
C ASP A 111 -6.84 -4.76 -5.51
N PHE A 112 -7.54 -3.64 -5.60
CA PHE A 112 -8.31 -3.04 -4.50
C PHE A 112 -9.77 -2.87 -4.93
N SER A 113 -10.24 -3.65 -5.89
CA SER A 113 -11.63 -3.63 -6.35
C SER A 113 -12.55 -4.31 -5.35
N ILE A 114 -13.82 -4.04 -5.47
CA ILE A 114 -14.85 -4.65 -4.64
C ILE A 114 -15.78 -5.53 -5.46
#